data_e0b5e5a6eed251201a82a57560456f01
#
_entry.id   e0b5e5a6eed251201a82a57560456f01
#
_cell.length_a   1.000
_cell.length_b   1.000
_cell.length_c   1.000
_cell.angle_alpha   90.00
_cell.angle_beta   90.00
_cell.angle_gamma   90.00
#
_symmetry.space_group_name_H-M   'P 1'
#
loop_
_entity.id
_entity.type
_entity.pdbx_description
1 polymer ?
#
loop_
_entity_poly.entity_id
_entity_poly.type
_entity_poly.pdbx_seq_one_letter_code
_entity_poly.pdbx_strand_id
1 'polypeptide(L)'
;MVNGNRKERGIKIVHWNKGASYLENKYSEIETIIDGHKPHVLGLSEANLREQHDQANVQFPDYQLHTALTLHNQDLQVSRVVVYTHNSLVVKRREDFEDDNISSIWLEIGLPRKKKILMCHAYREWKHLYQVDHSSGTVPAQLERWSQLLDQWERALSEDKEVILAMDANIDFLKWTADNLSTNDNTYRMKPLIQELFSRIFPQGVSQMVNTATWARPGQRQSGLDHRYTDRPSKLSSVYAEYTGGSDHKLIKVC
;
A
#
# COMPACT_ATOMS: atom_id res chain seq x y z
N MET A 1 -26.64 -3.94 30.84
CA MET A 1 -25.75 -4.85 30.04
C MET A 1 -24.47 -4.09 29.76
N VAL A 2 -23.38 -4.45 30.42
CA VAL A 2 -22.09 -3.77 30.28
C VAL A 2 -21.45 -4.32 29.00
N ASN A 3 -21.41 -3.52 27.94
CA ASN A 3 -20.59 -3.82 26.77
C ASN A 3 -19.13 -3.79 27.21
N GLY A 4 -18.60 -4.95 27.55
CA GLY A 4 -17.19 -5.12 27.81
C GLY A 4 -16.41 -4.78 26.56
N ASN A 5 -15.69 -3.65 26.59
CA ASN A 5 -14.68 -3.30 25.61
C ASN A 5 -13.68 -4.48 25.50
N ARG A 6 -13.89 -5.37 24.54
CA ARG A 6 -12.81 -6.28 24.12
C ARG A 6 -11.68 -5.40 23.67
N LYS A 7 -10.62 -5.29 24.48
CA LYS A 7 -9.36 -4.68 24.01
C LYS A 7 -9.00 -5.36 22.70
N GLU A 8 -8.99 -4.61 21.63
CA GLU A 8 -8.51 -5.08 20.32
C GLU A 8 -7.09 -5.59 20.55
N ARG A 9 -6.93 -6.92 20.42
CA ARG A 9 -5.62 -7.56 20.57
C ARG A 9 -5.01 -7.69 19.18
N GLY A 10 -3.93 -6.99 18.94
CA GLY A 10 -3.23 -7.02 17.64
C GLY A 10 -2.65 -5.68 17.28
N ILE A 11 -1.95 -5.62 16.16
CA ILE A 11 -1.52 -4.37 15.58
C ILE A 11 -2.60 -3.84 14.64
N LYS A 12 -2.83 -2.54 14.75
CA LYS A 12 -3.78 -1.80 13.93
C LYS A 12 -3.00 -1.16 12.77
N ILE A 13 -3.31 -1.57 11.57
CA ILE A 13 -2.64 -1.12 10.35
C ILE A 13 -3.63 -0.34 9.50
N VAL A 14 -3.25 0.85 9.11
CA VAL A 14 -4.04 1.73 8.24
C VAL A 14 -3.25 2.02 6.98
N HIS A 15 -3.93 2.02 5.83
CA HIS A 15 -3.42 2.47 4.55
C HIS A 15 -4.39 3.49 3.95
N TRP A 16 -3.84 4.57 3.39
CA TRP A 16 -4.64 5.61 2.74
C TRP A 16 -3.88 6.23 1.58
N ASN A 17 -4.50 6.25 0.40
CA ASN A 17 -4.07 7.13 -0.67
C ASN A 17 -4.69 8.52 -0.44
N LYS A 18 -3.85 9.48 -0.08
CA LYS A 18 -4.29 10.84 0.27
C LYS A 18 -4.59 11.74 -0.93
N GLY A 19 -4.39 11.22 -2.16
CA GLY A 19 -4.50 11.99 -3.38
C GLY A 19 -3.24 12.81 -3.72
N ALA A 20 -3.24 13.43 -4.89
CA ALA A 20 -2.06 14.01 -5.54
C ALA A 20 -1.46 15.27 -4.88
N SER A 21 -2.02 15.79 -3.79
CA SER A 21 -1.49 16.95 -3.06
C SER A 21 -0.15 16.62 -2.37
N TYR A 22 0.63 17.62 -1.96
CA TYR A 22 1.79 17.41 -1.10
C TYR A 22 1.37 16.93 0.29
N LEU A 23 2.25 16.16 0.94
CA LEU A 23 1.98 15.57 2.26
C LEU A 23 1.64 16.65 3.31
N GLU A 24 2.36 17.77 3.31
CA GLU A 24 2.15 18.90 4.21
C GLU A 24 0.73 19.46 4.14
N ASN A 25 0.14 19.51 2.94
CA ASN A 25 -1.22 20.02 2.73
C ASN A 25 -2.30 19.11 3.31
N LYS A 26 -1.92 17.92 3.78
CA LYS A 26 -2.80 16.90 4.36
C LYS A 26 -2.54 16.64 5.84
N TYR A 27 -1.72 17.49 6.46
CA TYR A 27 -1.32 17.31 7.87
C TYR A 27 -2.52 17.13 8.81
N SER A 28 -3.52 18.04 8.73
CA SER A 28 -4.69 18.01 9.60
C SER A 28 -5.58 16.78 9.39
N GLU A 29 -5.71 16.33 8.14
CA GLU A 29 -6.45 15.10 7.84
C GLU A 29 -5.72 13.86 8.37
N ILE A 30 -4.39 13.83 8.23
CA ILE A 30 -3.56 12.73 8.75
C ILE A 30 -3.60 12.72 10.29
N GLU A 31 -3.50 13.88 10.93
CA GLU A 31 -3.67 14.03 12.37
C GLU A 31 -5.03 13.51 12.84
N THR A 32 -6.10 13.86 12.14
CA THR A 32 -7.45 13.33 12.42
C THR A 32 -7.51 11.80 12.31
N ILE A 33 -6.85 11.21 11.31
CA ILE A 33 -6.74 9.76 11.15
C ILE A 33 -5.98 9.15 12.33
N ILE A 34 -4.86 9.75 12.72
CA ILE A 34 -4.05 9.28 13.85
C ILE A 34 -4.86 9.31 15.14
N ASP A 35 -5.52 10.42 15.43
CA ASP A 35 -6.30 10.60 16.67
C ASP A 35 -7.54 9.71 16.73
N GLY A 36 -8.24 9.57 15.61
CA GLY A 36 -9.47 8.77 15.53
C GLY A 36 -9.22 7.28 15.53
N HIS A 37 -8.20 6.82 14.82
CA HIS A 37 -7.93 5.39 14.65
C HIS A 37 -6.83 4.87 15.54
N LYS A 38 -5.90 5.70 16.00
CA LYS A 38 -4.71 5.33 16.78
C LYS A 38 -3.99 4.14 16.14
N PRO A 39 -3.57 4.25 14.87
CA PRO A 39 -2.93 3.14 14.17
C PRO A 39 -1.56 2.86 14.78
N HIS A 40 -1.15 1.58 14.82
CA HIS A 40 0.23 1.24 15.11
C HIS A 40 1.12 1.45 13.89
N VAL A 41 0.57 1.29 12.68
CA VAL A 41 1.22 1.58 11.41
C VAL A 41 0.24 2.31 10.50
N LEU A 42 0.66 3.45 9.97
CA LEU A 42 -0.07 4.23 8.96
C LEU A 42 0.79 4.37 7.71
N GLY A 43 0.38 3.74 6.61
CA GLY A 43 1.00 3.90 5.30
C GLY A 43 0.19 4.84 4.43
N LEU A 44 0.88 5.75 3.77
CA LEU A 44 0.28 6.73 2.86
C LEU A 44 0.86 6.57 1.46
N SER A 45 -0.01 6.45 0.46
CA SER A 45 0.33 6.54 -0.96
C SER A 45 0.12 7.95 -1.50
N GLU A 46 0.74 8.26 -2.61
CA GLU A 46 0.79 9.59 -3.23
C GLU A 46 1.30 10.68 -2.27
N ALA A 47 2.21 10.32 -1.36
CA ALA A 47 2.72 11.22 -0.34
C ALA A 47 3.36 12.48 -0.94
N ASN A 48 4.04 12.36 -2.08
CA ASN A 48 4.67 13.46 -2.80
C ASN A 48 5.62 14.28 -1.92
N LEU A 49 6.28 13.61 -0.97
CA LEU A 49 7.27 14.25 -0.11
C LEU A 49 8.59 14.36 -0.88
N ARG A 50 9.07 15.57 -1.10
CA ARG A 50 10.33 15.84 -1.78
C ARG A 50 11.47 15.94 -0.78
N GLU A 51 12.70 15.70 -1.23
CA GLU A 51 13.90 15.83 -0.40
C GLU A 51 14.05 17.23 0.23
N GLN A 52 13.68 18.27 -0.51
CA GLN A 52 13.76 19.66 -0.07
C GLN A 52 12.66 20.06 0.95
N HIS A 53 11.65 19.23 1.16
CA HIS A 53 10.62 19.51 2.15
C HIS A 53 11.18 19.22 3.54
N ASP A 54 10.93 20.14 4.47
CA ASP A 54 11.29 19.91 5.85
C ASP A 54 10.41 18.80 6.44
N GLN A 55 11.04 17.65 6.68
CA GLN A 55 10.34 16.50 7.27
C GLN A 55 9.77 16.82 8.66
N ALA A 56 10.30 17.84 9.36
CA ALA A 56 9.75 18.27 10.64
C ALA A 56 8.28 18.73 10.52
N ASN A 57 7.89 19.29 9.38
CA ASN A 57 6.52 19.75 9.14
C ASN A 57 5.50 18.62 8.96
N VAL A 58 5.96 17.38 8.85
CA VAL A 58 5.11 16.19 8.67
C VAL A 58 5.37 15.13 9.74
N GLN A 59 6.00 15.52 10.85
CA GLN A 59 6.19 14.65 12.01
C GLN A 59 4.96 14.66 12.91
N PHE A 60 4.65 13.51 13.48
CA PHE A 60 3.59 13.36 14.49
C PHE A 60 4.20 12.88 15.80
N PRO A 61 3.73 13.40 16.94
CA PRO A 61 4.13 12.87 18.24
C PRO A 61 3.89 11.36 18.31
N ASP A 62 4.78 10.65 18.99
CA ASP A 62 4.73 9.20 19.19
C ASP A 62 4.87 8.34 17.92
N TYR A 63 5.19 8.94 16.77
CA TYR A 63 5.41 8.21 15.51
C TYR A 63 6.78 8.46 14.93
N GLN A 64 7.37 7.40 14.38
CA GLN A 64 8.55 7.45 13.52
C GLN A 64 8.11 7.48 12.06
N LEU A 65 8.64 8.44 11.30
CA LEU A 65 8.43 8.55 9.84
C LEU A 65 9.47 7.73 9.09
N HIS A 66 9.03 6.92 8.15
CA HIS A 66 9.85 6.21 7.16
C HIS A 66 9.53 6.72 5.78
N THR A 67 10.56 7.07 5.01
CA THR A 67 10.45 7.59 3.63
C THR A 67 11.34 6.78 2.69
N ALA A 68 10.96 6.68 1.42
CA ALA A 68 11.77 6.10 0.35
C ALA A 68 11.76 7.05 -0.85
N LEU A 69 12.87 7.70 -1.11
CA LEU A 69 13.02 8.57 -2.27
C LEU A 69 13.20 7.72 -3.51
N THR A 70 12.34 7.91 -4.49
CA THR A 70 12.43 7.29 -5.81
C THR A 70 12.59 8.35 -6.88
N LEU A 71 13.28 8.04 -7.96
CA LEU A 71 13.42 8.93 -9.11
C LEU A 71 12.06 9.07 -9.80
N HIS A 72 11.49 10.26 -9.74
CA HIS A 72 10.21 10.56 -10.39
C HIS A 72 10.37 11.12 -11.81
N ASN A 73 11.36 11.95 -12.03
CA ASN A 73 11.83 12.49 -13.30
C ASN A 73 13.35 12.60 -13.23
N GLN A 74 14.03 12.88 -14.34
CA GLN A 74 15.50 12.86 -14.46
C GLN A 74 16.26 13.53 -13.31
N ASP A 75 15.65 14.49 -12.58
CA ASP A 75 16.29 15.25 -11.52
C ASP A 75 15.46 15.39 -10.22
N LEU A 76 14.29 14.73 -10.11
CA LEU A 76 13.42 14.91 -8.95
C LEU A 76 13.25 13.61 -8.16
N GLN A 77 13.81 13.59 -6.96
CA GLN A 77 13.56 12.53 -5.99
C GLN A 77 12.33 12.85 -5.15
N VAL A 78 11.40 11.92 -5.11
CA VAL A 78 10.12 12.05 -4.39
C VAL A 78 9.81 10.77 -3.64
N SER A 79 9.44 10.87 -2.38
CA SER A 79 8.84 9.77 -1.66
C SER A 79 7.35 9.70 -2.00
N ARG A 80 6.95 8.71 -2.80
CA ARG A 80 5.55 8.48 -3.18
C ARG A 80 4.81 7.67 -2.13
N VAL A 81 5.55 6.96 -1.30
CA VAL A 81 5.06 6.23 -0.13
C VAL A 81 5.76 6.73 1.10
N VAL A 82 5.02 6.95 2.16
CA VAL A 82 5.56 7.17 3.51
C VAL A 82 4.86 6.26 4.50
N VAL A 83 5.55 5.88 5.56
CA VAL A 83 4.99 5.03 6.61
C VAL A 83 5.30 5.65 7.97
N TYR A 84 4.28 5.80 8.78
CA TYR A 84 4.39 6.17 10.19
C TYR A 84 4.24 4.92 11.04
N THR A 85 5.16 4.69 11.96
CA THR A 85 5.09 3.60 12.93
C THR A 85 5.05 4.17 14.34
N HIS A 86 4.10 3.72 15.15
CA HIS A 86 3.99 4.16 16.54
C HIS A 86 5.19 3.67 17.34
N ASN A 87 5.73 4.52 18.22
CA ASN A 87 6.96 4.28 19.00
C ASN A 87 6.86 3.09 19.99
N SER A 88 5.66 2.55 20.20
CA SER A 88 5.48 1.30 20.97
C SER A 88 5.91 0.04 20.24
N LEU A 89 6.14 0.13 18.92
CA LEU A 89 6.60 -0.99 18.10
C LEU A 89 8.13 -1.01 18.02
N VAL A 90 8.69 -2.22 17.98
CA VAL A 90 10.09 -2.43 17.59
C VAL A 90 10.11 -2.64 16.07
N VAL A 91 10.65 -1.69 15.35
CA VAL A 91 10.65 -1.67 13.88
C VAL A 91 12.07 -1.65 13.35
N LYS A 92 12.33 -2.46 12.32
CA LYS A 92 13.56 -2.44 11.53
C LYS A 92 13.21 -2.24 10.07
N ARG A 93 13.79 -1.25 9.40
CA ARG A 93 13.71 -1.09 7.95
C ARG A 93 14.40 -2.26 7.24
N ARG A 94 13.81 -2.75 6.18
CA ARG A 94 14.32 -3.84 5.35
C ARG A 94 14.65 -3.31 3.96
N GLU A 95 15.64 -2.40 3.91
CA GLU A 95 16.18 -1.81 2.67
C GLU A 95 16.73 -2.88 1.72
N ASP A 96 17.11 -4.03 2.25
CA ASP A 96 17.53 -5.19 1.48
C ASP A 96 16.43 -5.78 0.56
N PHE A 97 15.17 -5.44 0.79
CA PHE A 97 14.06 -5.78 -0.10
C PHE A 97 13.73 -4.64 -1.08
N GLU A 98 14.14 -3.41 -0.80
CA GLU A 98 13.73 -2.23 -1.56
C GLU A 98 14.56 -2.05 -2.83
N ASP A 99 14.01 -1.31 -3.79
CA ASP A 99 14.64 -0.93 -5.06
C ASP A 99 14.33 0.53 -5.34
N ASP A 100 15.31 1.30 -5.81
CA ASP A 100 15.18 2.74 -6.05
C ASP A 100 14.15 3.08 -7.15
N ASN A 101 13.78 2.12 -7.98
CA ASN A 101 12.78 2.28 -9.03
C ASN A 101 11.36 1.97 -8.57
N ILE A 102 11.18 1.44 -7.35
CA ILE A 102 9.89 0.98 -6.83
C ILE A 102 9.51 1.81 -5.62
N SER A 103 8.36 2.44 -5.68
CA SER A 103 7.80 3.17 -4.52
C SER A 103 7.28 2.16 -3.49
N SER A 104 8.19 1.61 -2.70
CA SER A 104 7.89 0.65 -1.63
C SER A 104 8.73 0.92 -0.38
N ILE A 105 8.16 0.61 0.78
CA ILE A 105 8.84 0.65 2.08
C ILE A 105 8.58 -0.68 2.77
N TRP A 106 9.65 -1.40 3.08
CA TRP A 106 9.61 -2.67 3.78
C TRP A 106 10.04 -2.52 5.24
N LEU A 107 9.22 -3.04 6.16
CA LEU A 107 9.45 -2.99 7.59
C LEU A 107 9.35 -4.40 8.19
N GLU A 108 10.30 -4.75 9.04
CA GLU A 108 10.18 -5.88 9.95
C GLU A 108 9.68 -5.35 11.29
N ILE A 109 8.52 -5.81 11.74
CA ILE A 109 7.86 -5.36 12.95
C ILE A 109 7.89 -6.48 13.99
N GLY A 110 8.49 -6.20 15.14
CA GLY A 110 8.50 -7.10 16.29
C GLY A 110 7.14 -7.14 16.98
N LEU A 111 6.60 -8.32 17.17
CA LEU A 111 5.38 -8.56 17.92
C LEU A 111 5.69 -9.23 19.28
N PRO A 112 4.75 -9.22 20.24
CA PRO A 112 4.89 -9.97 21.48
C PRO A 112 5.24 -11.45 21.22
N ARG A 113 5.96 -12.08 22.18
CA ARG A 113 6.42 -13.48 22.11
C ARG A 113 7.42 -13.73 20.97
N LYS A 114 8.27 -12.74 20.65
CA LYS A 114 9.33 -12.82 19.62
C LYS A 114 8.84 -13.14 18.19
N LYS A 115 7.55 -13.01 17.93
CA LYS A 115 7.02 -13.08 16.58
C LYS A 115 7.40 -11.84 15.79
N LYS A 116 7.59 -12.00 14.50
CA LYS A 116 7.91 -10.91 13.59
C LYS A 116 7.00 -10.98 12.37
N ILE A 117 6.63 -9.83 11.85
CA ILE A 117 5.96 -9.70 10.56
C ILE A 117 6.81 -8.86 9.62
N LEU A 118 6.76 -9.16 8.34
CA LEU A 118 7.26 -8.34 7.27
C LEU A 118 6.09 -7.57 6.67
N MET A 119 6.24 -6.27 6.62
CA MET A 119 5.18 -5.40 6.12
C MET A 119 5.72 -4.49 5.02
N CYS A 120 5.03 -4.48 3.88
CA CYS A 120 5.30 -3.57 2.79
C CYS A 120 4.15 -2.58 2.61
N HIS A 121 4.49 -1.32 2.43
CA HIS A 121 3.62 -0.33 1.81
C HIS A 121 4.19 0.04 0.46
N ALA A 122 3.35 -0.03 -0.59
CA ALA A 122 3.77 0.26 -1.95
C ALA A 122 2.76 1.13 -2.71
N TYR A 123 3.23 1.74 -3.77
CA TYR A 123 2.41 2.52 -4.68
C TYR A 123 2.83 2.25 -6.13
N ARG A 124 1.88 1.85 -6.98
CA ARG A 124 2.10 1.73 -8.41
C ARG A 124 1.59 2.97 -9.13
N GLU A 125 2.47 3.73 -9.72
CA GLU A 125 2.12 4.95 -10.42
C GLU A 125 1.27 4.70 -11.67
N TRP A 126 0.11 5.38 -11.72
CA TRP A 126 -0.81 5.29 -12.86
C TRP A 126 -0.37 6.13 -14.05
N LYS A 127 0.17 7.33 -13.82
CA LYS A 127 0.40 8.35 -14.86
C LYS A 127 1.36 7.92 -15.96
N HIS A 128 2.27 7.00 -15.68
CA HIS A 128 3.23 6.51 -16.67
C HIS A 128 2.62 5.59 -17.73
N LEU A 129 1.39 5.11 -17.57
CA LEU A 129 0.69 4.29 -18.58
C LEU A 129 0.14 5.10 -19.75
N TYR A 130 -0.05 6.40 -19.62
CA TYR A 130 -0.75 7.24 -20.60
C TYR A 130 0.10 8.36 -21.19
N GLN A 131 1.31 8.60 -20.72
CA GLN A 131 2.22 9.53 -21.37
C GLN A 131 2.85 8.85 -22.59
N VAL A 132 2.31 9.20 -23.74
CA VAL A 132 2.56 8.55 -25.06
C VAL A 132 4.02 8.69 -25.51
N ASP A 133 4.80 9.57 -24.88
CA ASP A 133 6.13 9.97 -25.36
C ASP A 133 7.30 9.41 -24.55
N HIS A 134 7.09 8.56 -23.56
CA HIS A 134 8.19 8.12 -22.73
C HIS A 134 8.28 6.60 -22.64
N SER A 135 9.45 6.09 -22.91
CA SER A 135 9.82 4.67 -22.82
C SER A 135 9.40 4.00 -21.49
N SER A 136 9.28 4.78 -20.41
CA SER A 136 8.82 4.30 -19.09
C SER A 136 7.31 4.08 -18.97
N GLY A 137 6.51 4.63 -19.90
CA GLY A 137 5.03 4.48 -19.92
C GLY A 137 4.54 3.28 -20.72
N THR A 138 5.42 2.55 -21.37
CA THR A 138 5.04 1.38 -22.18
C THR A 138 4.58 0.22 -21.28
N VAL A 139 3.74 -0.66 -21.83
CA VAL A 139 3.33 -1.89 -21.15
C VAL A 139 4.54 -2.71 -20.66
N PRO A 140 5.61 -2.89 -21.47
CA PRO A 140 6.83 -3.57 -20.99
C PRO A 140 7.46 -2.93 -19.75
N ALA A 141 7.63 -1.61 -19.72
CA ALA A 141 8.22 -0.93 -18.55
C ALA A 141 7.35 -1.04 -17.28
N GLN A 142 6.02 -1.05 -17.45
CA GLN A 142 5.09 -1.29 -16.34
C GLN A 142 5.16 -2.73 -15.83
N LEU A 143 5.28 -3.70 -16.72
CA LEU A 143 5.48 -5.10 -16.36
C LEU A 143 6.80 -5.32 -15.65
N GLU A 144 7.88 -4.69 -16.11
CA GLU A 144 9.19 -4.79 -15.48
C GLU A 144 9.15 -4.29 -14.02
N ARG A 145 8.62 -3.08 -13.78
CA ARG A 145 8.48 -2.56 -12.41
C ARG A 145 7.57 -3.41 -11.54
N TRP A 146 6.50 -3.93 -12.14
CA TRP A 146 5.59 -4.83 -11.43
C TRP A 146 6.29 -6.13 -11.06
N SER A 147 7.03 -6.71 -11.99
CA SER A 147 7.83 -7.91 -11.75
C SER A 147 8.87 -7.68 -10.63
N GLN A 148 9.58 -6.55 -10.64
CA GLN A 148 10.51 -6.17 -9.59
C GLN A 148 9.82 -6.07 -8.20
N LEU A 149 8.61 -5.51 -8.12
CA LEU A 149 7.83 -5.50 -6.87
C LEU A 149 7.45 -6.92 -6.44
N LEU A 150 7.06 -7.78 -7.38
CA LEU A 150 6.75 -9.18 -7.07
C LEU A 150 8.01 -9.96 -6.64
N ASP A 151 9.19 -9.66 -7.20
CA ASP A 151 10.47 -10.22 -6.76
C ASP A 151 10.79 -9.86 -5.30
N GLN A 152 10.54 -8.60 -4.91
CA GLN A 152 10.65 -8.19 -3.51
C GLN A 152 9.72 -9.03 -2.63
N TRP A 153 8.50 -9.23 -3.07
CA TRP A 153 7.49 -9.95 -2.33
C TRP A 153 7.82 -11.45 -2.21
N GLU A 154 8.26 -12.10 -3.29
CA GLU A 154 8.70 -13.50 -3.27
C GLU A 154 9.88 -13.70 -2.31
N ARG A 155 10.85 -12.77 -2.29
CA ARG A 155 11.94 -12.79 -1.29
C ARG A 155 11.40 -12.70 0.13
N ALA A 156 10.42 -11.82 0.39
CA ALA A 156 9.81 -11.69 1.70
C ALA A 156 9.04 -12.97 2.10
N LEU A 157 8.31 -13.59 1.17
CA LEU A 157 7.58 -14.84 1.40
C LEU A 157 8.51 -16.03 1.65
N SER A 158 9.75 -15.98 1.18
CA SER A 158 10.76 -17.02 1.45
C SER A 158 11.30 -16.99 2.89
N GLU A 159 11.07 -15.91 3.63
CA GLU A 159 11.41 -15.85 5.05
C GLU A 159 10.32 -16.49 5.91
N ASP A 160 10.70 -17.18 7.01
CA ASP A 160 9.73 -17.76 7.96
C ASP A 160 9.06 -16.69 8.82
N LYS A 161 8.37 -15.76 8.15
CA LYS A 161 7.64 -14.66 8.79
C LYS A 161 6.30 -14.46 8.10
N GLU A 162 5.36 -13.88 8.82
CA GLU A 162 4.11 -13.43 8.21
C GLU A 162 4.37 -12.21 7.32
N VAL A 163 3.83 -12.23 6.11
CA VAL A 163 3.97 -11.13 5.15
C VAL A 163 2.64 -10.41 4.96
N ILE A 164 2.68 -9.09 5.07
CA ILE A 164 1.56 -8.21 4.80
C ILE A 164 2.00 -7.15 3.79
N LEU A 165 1.26 -7.03 2.68
CA LEU A 165 1.46 -5.97 1.72
C LEU A 165 0.20 -5.10 1.64
N ALA A 166 0.36 -3.78 1.76
CA ALA A 166 -0.68 -2.78 1.56
C ALA A 166 -0.23 -1.84 0.44
N MET A 167 -1.09 -1.61 -0.55
CA MET A 167 -0.72 -0.75 -1.67
C MET A 167 -1.93 -0.15 -2.37
N ASP A 168 -1.75 1.02 -2.97
CA ASP A 168 -2.54 1.41 -4.11
C ASP A 168 -1.89 0.82 -5.37
N ALA A 169 -2.54 -0.20 -5.91
CA ALA A 169 -2.06 -0.91 -7.08
C ALA A 169 -2.45 -0.21 -8.39
N ASN A 170 -3.40 0.72 -8.35
CA ASN A 170 -4.02 1.28 -9.54
C ASN A 170 -4.52 0.19 -10.53
N ILE A 171 -4.95 -0.94 -9.99
CA ILE A 171 -5.54 -2.08 -10.71
C ILE A 171 -6.89 -2.39 -10.07
N ASP A 172 -7.98 -2.28 -10.82
CA ASP A 172 -9.31 -2.52 -10.28
C ASP A 172 -9.56 -4.00 -10.04
N PHE A 173 -9.37 -4.45 -8.79
CA PHE A 173 -9.55 -5.86 -8.43
C PHE A 173 -11.01 -6.34 -8.53
N LEU A 174 -12.00 -5.43 -8.52
CA LEU A 174 -13.40 -5.82 -8.71
C LEU A 174 -13.67 -6.38 -10.11
N LYS A 175 -12.70 -6.22 -11.03
CA LYS A 175 -12.72 -6.81 -12.37
C LYS A 175 -11.99 -8.16 -12.48
N TRP A 176 -11.42 -8.66 -11.36
CA TRP A 176 -10.68 -9.93 -11.35
C TRP A 176 -11.63 -11.11 -11.17
N THR A 177 -12.40 -11.42 -12.18
CA THR A 177 -13.15 -12.68 -12.20
C THR A 177 -12.39 -13.68 -13.07
N ALA A 178 -12.56 -14.96 -12.78
CA ALA A 178 -11.99 -16.03 -13.60
C ALA A 178 -12.41 -15.86 -15.08
N ASP A 179 -13.64 -15.42 -15.32
CA ASP A 179 -14.16 -15.18 -16.66
C ASP A 179 -13.46 -14.01 -17.36
N ASN A 180 -13.18 -12.91 -16.64
CA ASN A 180 -12.46 -11.76 -17.21
C ASN A 180 -10.98 -12.07 -17.52
N LEU A 181 -10.39 -13.04 -16.84
CA LEU A 181 -9.03 -13.50 -17.12
C LEU A 181 -8.99 -14.49 -18.28
N SER A 182 -10.06 -15.28 -18.49
CA SER A 182 -10.20 -16.27 -19.55
C SER A 182 -10.69 -15.69 -20.87
N THR A 183 -11.39 -14.56 -20.85
CA THR A 183 -11.88 -13.91 -22.09
C THR A 183 -10.72 -13.32 -22.88
N ASN A 184 -10.77 -13.46 -24.20
CA ASN A 184 -9.86 -12.80 -25.16
C ASN A 184 -10.06 -11.27 -25.22
N ASP A 185 -10.65 -10.67 -24.19
CA ASP A 185 -10.78 -9.23 -24.09
C ASP A 185 -9.40 -8.60 -23.81
N ASN A 186 -8.66 -8.39 -24.89
CA ASN A 186 -7.38 -7.68 -24.88
C ASN A 186 -7.52 -6.19 -24.56
N THR A 187 -8.75 -5.69 -24.31
CA THR A 187 -8.99 -4.29 -23.98
C THR A 187 -8.62 -3.94 -22.53
N TYR A 188 -8.55 -4.95 -21.65
CA TYR A 188 -8.14 -4.72 -20.28
C TYR A 188 -6.60 -4.69 -20.15
N ARG A 189 -6.04 -3.50 -20.29
CA ARG A 189 -4.58 -3.23 -20.27
C ARG A 189 -3.85 -3.75 -19.04
N MET A 190 -4.54 -3.97 -17.90
CA MET A 190 -3.95 -4.47 -16.67
C MET A 190 -3.92 -6.00 -16.57
N LYS A 191 -4.49 -6.71 -17.56
CA LYS A 191 -4.53 -8.19 -17.59
C LYS A 191 -3.15 -8.83 -17.39
N PRO A 192 -2.06 -8.39 -18.03
CA PRO A 192 -0.74 -8.99 -17.81
C PRO A 192 -0.25 -8.87 -16.36
N LEU A 193 -0.47 -7.71 -15.70
CA LEU A 193 -0.08 -7.52 -14.29
C LEU A 193 -0.84 -8.47 -13.36
N ILE A 194 -2.13 -8.67 -13.62
CA ILE A 194 -2.96 -9.59 -12.85
C ILE A 194 -2.53 -11.04 -13.09
N GLN A 195 -2.18 -11.40 -14.31
CA GLN A 195 -1.70 -12.74 -14.65
C GLN A 195 -0.41 -13.07 -13.88
N GLU A 196 0.51 -12.14 -13.71
CA GLU A 196 1.70 -12.34 -12.89
C GLU A 196 1.34 -12.59 -11.40
N LEU A 197 0.39 -11.86 -10.83
CA LEU A 197 -0.08 -12.15 -9.47
C LEU A 197 -0.62 -13.58 -9.33
N PHE A 198 -1.43 -14.02 -10.30
CA PHE A 198 -2.02 -15.34 -10.28
C PHE A 198 -1.00 -16.46 -10.51
N SER A 199 0.05 -16.22 -11.29
CA SER A 199 1.08 -17.22 -11.57
C SER A 199 2.17 -17.28 -10.50
N ARG A 200 2.48 -16.17 -9.82
CA ARG A 200 3.64 -16.06 -8.93
C ARG A 200 3.27 -16.02 -7.45
N ILE A 201 2.29 -15.20 -7.09
CA ILE A 201 2.04 -14.83 -5.69
C ILE A 201 0.91 -15.67 -5.07
N PHE A 202 -0.24 -15.78 -5.72
CA PHE A 202 -1.36 -16.53 -5.15
C PHE A 202 -1.08 -18.03 -4.96
N PRO A 203 -0.30 -18.71 -5.82
CA PRO A 203 0.09 -20.11 -5.55
C PRO A 203 0.90 -20.31 -4.27
N GLN A 204 1.50 -19.24 -3.72
CA GLN A 204 2.24 -19.28 -2.45
C GLN A 204 1.30 -19.12 -1.22
N GLY A 205 -0.03 -19.23 -1.40
CA GLY A 205 -1.01 -19.14 -0.33
C GLY A 205 -1.40 -17.71 0.08
N VAL A 206 -0.96 -16.71 -0.68
CA VAL A 206 -1.32 -15.31 -0.44
C VAL A 206 -2.78 -15.05 -0.82
N SER A 207 -3.45 -14.24 -0.01
CA SER A 207 -4.84 -13.84 -0.23
C SER A 207 -4.97 -12.31 -0.28
N GLN A 208 -5.79 -11.83 -1.22
CA GLN A 208 -6.22 -10.42 -1.25
C GLN A 208 -7.42 -10.25 -0.30
N MET A 209 -7.32 -9.29 0.62
CA MET A 209 -8.24 -9.15 1.75
C MET A 209 -9.28 -8.05 1.58
N VAL A 210 -9.09 -7.11 0.67
CA VAL A 210 -10.05 -6.03 0.39
C VAL A 210 -11.02 -6.49 -0.68
N ASN A 211 -12.31 -6.55 -0.36
CA ASN A 211 -13.38 -7.06 -1.24
C ASN A 211 -14.44 -6.00 -1.58
N THR A 212 -14.16 -4.74 -1.37
CA THR A 212 -15.05 -3.61 -1.61
C THR A 212 -14.36 -2.51 -2.41
N ALA A 213 -15.15 -1.65 -3.04
CA ALA A 213 -14.59 -0.48 -3.74
C ALA A 213 -13.88 0.45 -2.75
N THR A 214 -12.66 0.86 -3.12
CA THR A 214 -11.80 1.73 -2.33
C THR A 214 -11.65 3.12 -2.93
N TRP A 215 -12.05 3.31 -4.17
CA TRP A 215 -12.00 4.57 -4.90
C TRP A 215 -13.37 4.90 -5.51
N ALA A 216 -13.78 6.17 -5.42
CA ALA A 216 -14.97 6.68 -6.05
C ALA A 216 -14.91 8.19 -6.26
N ARG A 217 -15.32 8.64 -7.45
CA ARG A 217 -15.61 10.05 -7.73
C ARG A 217 -17.06 10.21 -8.12
N PRO A 218 -17.69 11.37 -7.84
CA PRO A 218 -19.04 11.65 -8.29
C PRO A 218 -19.21 11.42 -9.80
N GLY A 219 -20.23 10.66 -10.19
CA GLY A 219 -20.52 10.34 -11.59
C GLY A 219 -19.60 9.30 -12.24
N GLN A 220 -18.64 8.74 -11.52
CA GLN A 220 -17.76 7.68 -12.02
C GLN A 220 -18.08 6.33 -11.38
N ARG A 221 -17.73 5.24 -12.09
CA ARG A 221 -17.83 3.89 -11.54
C ARG A 221 -16.82 3.72 -10.41
N GLN A 222 -17.29 3.14 -9.31
CA GLN A 222 -16.42 2.78 -8.20
C GLN A 222 -15.45 1.66 -8.58
N SER A 223 -14.22 1.72 -8.05
CA SER A 223 -13.14 0.79 -8.32
C SER A 223 -12.44 0.36 -7.04
N GLY A 224 -11.85 -0.84 -7.05
CA GLY A 224 -11.06 -1.37 -5.96
C GLY A 224 -9.56 -1.24 -6.30
N LEU A 225 -8.95 -0.08 -6.02
CA LEU A 225 -7.57 0.24 -6.40
C LEU A 225 -6.57 -0.02 -5.27
N ASP A 226 -7.04 0.10 -4.01
CA ASP A 226 -6.22 -0.12 -2.83
C ASP A 226 -6.34 -1.57 -2.39
N HIS A 227 -5.23 -2.26 -2.38
CA HIS A 227 -5.16 -3.69 -2.12
C HIS A 227 -4.48 -3.97 -0.79
N ARG A 228 -4.85 -5.10 -0.21
CA ARG A 228 -4.16 -5.67 0.91
C ARG A 228 -4.02 -7.17 0.76
N TYR A 229 -2.81 -7.64 0.90
CA TYR A 229 -2.46 -9.04 0.75
C TYR A 229 -1.77 -9.58 1.99
N THR A 230 -1.98 -10.87 2.28
CA THR A 230 -1.27 -11.59 3.33
C THR A 230 -1.17 -13.09 3.02
N ASP A 231 -0.10 -13.71 3.48
CA ASP A 231 0.09 -15.17 3.46
C ASP A 231 -0.66 -15.89 4.60
N ARG A 232 -1.17 -15.12 5.57
CA ARG A 232 -1.88 -15.67 6.76
C ARG A 232 -3.24 -14.98 7.00
N PRO A 233 -4.20 -15.15 6.09
CA PRO A 233 -5.49 -14.44 6.14
C PRO A 233 -6.29 -14.71 7.42
N SER A 234 -6.15 -15.90 8.01
CA SER A 234 -6.83 -16.26 9.26
C SER A 234 -6.39 -15.47 10.49
N LYS A 235 -5.28 -14.76 10.41
CA LYS A 235 -4.79 -13.90 11.50
C LYS A 235 -5.35 -12.48 11.46
N LEU A 236 -5.91 -12.06 10.34
CA LEU A 236 -6.58 -10.77 10.23
C LEU A 236 -8.00 -10.87 10.76
N SER A 237 -8.34 -10.06 11.74
CA SER A 237 -9.68 -10.11 12.37
C SER A 237 -10.73 -9.41 11.54
N SER A 238 -10.36 -8.35 10.81
CA SER A 238 -11.29 -7.55 10.01
C SER A 238 -10.55 -6.62 9.05
N VAL A 239 -11.16 -6.35 7.91
CA VAL A 239 -10.73 -5.33 6.94
C VAL A 239 -11.89 -4.38 6.70
N TYR A 240 -11.66 -3.10 6.89
CA TYR A 240 -12.66 -2.05 6.69
C TYR A 240 -12.16 -1.02 5.70
N ALA A 241 -13.10 -0.50 4.89
CA ALA A 241 -12.84 0.61 3.99
C ALA A 241 -13.85 1.73 4.29
N GLU A 242 -13.36 2.92 4.65
CA GLU A 242 -14.20 4.05 5.03
C GLU A 242 -13.74 5.35 4.38
N TYR A 243 -14.66 6.28 4.13
CA TYR A 243 -14.35 7.62 3.61
C TYR A 243 -13.82 8.52 4.72
N THR A 244 -12.75 9.26 4.42
CA THR A 244 -12.17 10.26 5.33
C THR A 244 -12.59 11.70 4.98
N GLY A 245 -13.18 11.90 3.81
CA GLY A 245 -13.51 13.24 3.28
C GLY A 245 -12.33 14.00 2.64
N GLY A 246 -11.10 13.54 2.83
CA GLY A 246 -9.89 14.22 2.35
C GLY A 246 -9.33 13.68 1.03
N SER A 247 -9.89 12.59 0.49
CA SER A 247 -9.47 11.94 -0.74
C SER A 247 -10.66 11.25 -1.41
N ASP A 248 -10.54 10.98 -2.70
CA ASP A 248 -11.43 10.10 -3.46
C ASP A 248 -11.15 8.60 -3.19
N HIS A 249 -10.06 8.31 -2.47
CA HIS A 249 -9.78 6.98 -1.93
C HIS A 249 -10.30 6.81 -0.51
N LYS A 250 -10.77 5.61 -0.20
CA LYS A 250 -11.11 5.21 1.15
C LYS A 250 -9.87 4.84 1.94
N LEU A 251 -9.92 5.09 3.23
CA LEU A 251 -8.97 4.57 4.19
C LEU A 251 -9.22 3.07 4.38
N ILE A 252 -8.17 2.26 4.31
CA ILE A 252 -8.24 0.81 4.57
C ILE A 252 -7.64 0.52 5.93
N LYS A 253 -8.46 0.00 6.82
CA LYS A 253 -8.06 -0.37 8.19
C LYS A 253 -8.10 -1.88 8.36
N VAL A 254 -7.08 -2.41 9.06
CA VAL A 254 -6.98 -3.82 9.45
C VAL A 254 -6.60 -3.94 10.92
N CYS A 255 -7.18 -4.90 11.57
CA CYS A 255 -6.91 -5.28 12.96
C CYS A 255 -6.54 -6.77 13.04
#